data_332b06e13a5fffc6eec78508ae615274
#
_entry.id   332b06e13a5fffc6eec78508ae615274
#
_cell.length_a   1.000
_cell.length_b   1.000
_cell.length_c   1.000
_cell.angle_alpha   90.00
_cell.angle_beta   90.00
_cell.angle_gamma   90.00
#
_symmetry.space_group_name_H-M   'P 1'
#
loop_
_entity.id
_entity.type
_entity.pdbx_description
1 polymer ?
#
loop_
_entity_poly.entity_id
_entity_poly.type
_entity_poly.pdbx_seq_one_letter_code
_entity_poly.pdbx_strand_id
1 'polypeptide(L)'
;ATILTGFLGSGKTTLLKRVLSEAHGQKIAVIENEFGEENIDNEILVADTKEQIIQMSNGCICCTIREDLRATLQDLAQKKRKGELDFERVVIETTGLADPGPVAQTFFMDDEIAESYLLDSILTLADAKHAQQQLDDRQEARRQVGFADQIFISKADLVSPADLDALQHRLKHMNPRAPQKVAHFGEVALAEVFDLRGFNLNAKLDIDPDFLSEDEHHAHHDHDLDHGEHCDHPSHHQGGGHHHHHDDDVKSFVFRSDRAFDPARLEDFLG
;
A
#
# COMPACT_ATOMS: atom_id res chain seq x y z
N ALA A 1 -4.46 13.79 -3.18
CA ALA A 1 -4.38 12.33 -3.15
C ALA A 1 -4.17 11.84 -1.71
N THR A 2 -4.72 10.70 -1.37
CA THR A 2 -4.53 10.02 -0.08
C THR A 2 -4.09 8.59 -0.37
N ILE A 3 -3.01 8.14 0.28
CA ILE A 3 -2.53 6.75 0.19
C ILE A 3 -3.08 5.98 1.39
N LEU A 4 -3.77 4.87 1.13
CA LEU A 4 -4.28 3.94 2.12
C LEU A 4 -3.42 2.67 2.10
N THR A 5 -2.71 2.41 3.17
CA THR A 5 -1.82 1.26 3.31
C THR A 5 -2.05 0.51 4.63
N GLY A 6 -1.37 -0.58 4.82
CA GLY A 6 -1.48 -1.46 5.99
C GLY A 6 -1.33 -2.90 5.57
N PHE A 7 -0.88 -3.75 6.46
CA PHE A 7 -0.57 -5.15 6.15
C PHE A 7 -1.80 -5.96 5.72
N LEU A 8 -1.57 -7.16 5.19
CA LEU A 8 -2.64 -8.06 4.74
C LEU A 8 -3.69 -8.26 5.85
N GLY A 9 -4.96 -8.20 5.48
CA GLY A 9 -6.07 -8.37 6.41
C GLY A 9 -6.30 -7.25 7.42
N SER A 10 -5.58 -6.13 7.36
CA SER A 10 -5.73 -5.01 8.31
C SER A 10 -7.05 -4.24 8.21
N GLY A 11 -7.84 -4.46 7.15
CA GLY A 11 -9.16 -3.83 6.96
C GLY A 11 -9.16 -2.60 6.06
N LYS A 12 -8.15 -2.42 5.18
CA LYS A 12 -8.07 -1.30 4.22
C LYS A 12 -9.32 -1.17 3.38
N THR A 13 -9.69 -2.22 2.68
CA THR A 13 -10.89 -2.25 1.83
C THR A 13 -12.18 -2.00 2.64
N THR A 14 -12.25 -2.45 3.90
CA THR A 14 -13.40 -2.15 4.78
C THR A 14 -13.50 -0.67 5.09
N LEU A 15 -12.38 -0.03 5.43
CA LEU A 15 -12.32 1.42 5.65
C LEU A 15 -12.68 2.18 4.38
N LEU A 16 -12.11 1.77 3.25
CA LEU A 16 -12.37 2.40 1.95
C LEU A 16 -13.86 2.34 1.58
N LYS A 17 -14.47 1.15 1.66
CA LYS A 17 -15.91 0.97 1.43
C LYS A 17 -16.76 1.84 2.34
N ARG A 18 -16.39 1.95 3.61
CA ARG A 18 -17.11 2.79 4.57
C ARG A 18 -17.02 4.27 4.19
N VAL A 19 -15.80 4.75 3.89
CA VAL A 19 -15.56 6.12 3.45
C VAL A 19 -16.36 6.45 2.19
N LEU A 20 -16.38 5.56 1.21
CA LEU A 20 -17.11 5.74 -0.04
C LEU A 20 -18.65 5.71 0.15
N SER A 21 -19.15 4.91 1.11
CA SER A 21 -20.58 4.80 1.38
C SER A 21 -21.16 5.99 2.16
N GLU A 22 -20.34 6.80 2.80
CA GLU A 22 -20.82 7.97 3.52
C GLU A 22 -21.20 9.11 2.57
N ALA A 23 -22.31 9.77 2.82
CA ALA A 23 -22.83 10.87 1.99
C ALA A 23 -22.03 12.16 2.24
N HIS A 24 -20.80 12.24 1.73
CA HIS A 24 -19.88 13.36 1.92
C HIS A 24 -19.92 14.39 0.78
N GLY A 25 -20.61 14.11 -0.32
CA GLY A 25 -20.73 15.01 -1.47
C GLY A 25 -19.46 15.25 -2.27
N GLN A 26 -18.38 14.53 -1.97
CA GLN A 26 -17.11 14.61 -2.71
C GLN A 26 -17.04 13.55 -3.81
N LYS A 27 -16.42 13.89 -4.93
CA LYS A 27 -16.18 12.97 -6.03
C LYS A 27 -14.79 12.37 -5.89
N ILE A 28 -14.73 11.07 -5.64
CA ILE A 28 -13.49 10.35 -5.33
C ILE A 28 -13.19 9.36 -6.45
N ALA A 29 -12.00 9.46 -7.02
CA ALA A 29 -11.43 8.40 -7.85
C ALA A 29 -10.64 7.46 -6.95
N VAL A 30 -10.82 6.17 -7.13
CA VAL A 30 -10.11 5.13 -6.37
C VAL A 30 -9.18 4.37 -7.30
N ILE A 31 -7.94 4.22 -6.88
CA ILE A 31 -6.96 3.36 -7.51
C ILE A 31 -6.68 2.22 -6.54
N GLU A 32 -7.07 1.01 -6.91
CA GLU A 32 -6.79 -0.20 -6.15
C GLU A 32 -5.64 -0.92 -6.81
N ASN A 33 -4.61 -1.24 -6.04
CA ASN A 33 -3.49 -2.04 -6.49
C ASN A 33 -3.51 -3.36 -5.73
N GLU A 34 -4.01 -4.42 -6.36
CA GLU A 34 -4.17 -5.73 -5.75
C GLU A 34 -3.15 -6.75 -6.26
N PHE A 35 -2.73 -7.63 -5.34
CA PHE A 35 -1.83 -8.73 -5.60
C PHE A 35 -2.65 -9.99 -5.93
N GLY A 36 -2.67 -10.38 -7.22
CA GLY A 36 -3.34 -11.62 -7.65
C GLY A 36 -3.84 -11.59 -9.09
N GLU A 37 -4.00 -12.77 -9.69
CA GLU A 37 -4.46 -12.94 -11.08
C GLU A 37 -5.95 -12.66 -11.28
N GLU A 38 -6.73 -12.51 -10.22
CA GLU A 38 -8.17 -12.24 -10.28
C GLU A 38 -8.61 -11.23 -9.21
N ASN A 39 -9.25 -10.18 -9.67
CA ASN A 39 -9.89 -9.17 -8.83
C ASN A 39 -11.18 -9.72 -8.22
N ILE A 40 -11.09 -10.31 -7.03
CA ILE A 40 -12.25 -10.90 -6.36
C ILE A 40 -13.19 -9.82 -5.82
N ASP A 41 -12.67 -8.64 -5.48
CA ASP A 41 -13.44 -7.56 -4.87
C ASP A 41 -14.16 -6.64 -5.87
N ASN A 42 -13.87 -6.77 -7.18
CA ASN A 42 -14.48 -5.97 -8.25
C ASN A 42 -16.01 -6.03 -8.29
N GLU A 43 -16.59 -7.21 -8.06
CA GLU A 43 -18.04 -7.37 -8.09
C GLU A 43 -18.74 -6.74 -6.89
N ILE A 44 -18.00 -6.50 -5.79
CA ILE A 44 -18.58 -6.00 -4.53
C ILE A 44 -18.57 -4.46 -4.48
N LEU A 45 -17.55 -3.80 -5.09
CA LEU A 45 -17.42 -2.34 -5.04
C LEU A 45 -18.26 -1.62 -6.09
N VAL A 46 -18.57 -2.26 -7.20
CA VAL A 46 -19.33 -1.65 -8.32
C VAL A 46 -20.83 -1.55 -8.08
N ALA A 47 -21.39 -2.30 -7.10
CA ALA A 47 -22.85 -2.46 -7.03
C ALA A 47 -23.62 -1.27 -6.42
N ASP A 48 -22.98 -0.39 -5.62
CA ASP A 48 -23.73 0.60 -4.82
C ASP A 48 -23.20 2.05 -4.84
N THR A 49 -22.10 2.36 -5.52
CA THR A 49 -21.56 3.73 -5.52
C THR A 49 -21.61 4.37 -6.91
N LYS A 50 -22.00 5.65 -6.95
CA LYS A 50 -21.94 6.47 -8.18
C LYS A 50 -20.51 6.92 -8.51
N GLU A 51 -19.53 6.36 -7.86
CA GLU A 51 -18.12 6.73 -7.95
C GLU A 51 -17.42 5.94 -9.05
N GLN A 52 -16.49 6.58 -9.71
CA GLN A 52 -15.70 5.93 -10.75
C GLN A 52 -14.51 5.22 -10.10
N ILE A 53 -14.57 3.90 -10.02
CA ILE A 53 -13.49 3.06 -9.54
C ILE A 53 -12.61 2.70 -10.72
N ILE A 54 -11.35 3.08 -10.65
CA ILE A 54 -10.35 2.76 -11.67
C ILE A 54 -9.41 1.74 -11.09
N GLN A 55 -9.43 0.55 -11.67
CA GLN A 55 -8.60 -0.55 -11.21
C GLN A 55 -7.39 -0.70 -12.10
N MET A 56 -6.24 -0.89 -11.47
CA MET A 56 -5.01 -1.27 -12.14
C MET A 56 -4.89 -2.79 -12.10
N SER A 57 -5.04 -3.43 -13.25
CA SER A 57 -4.96 -4.88 -13.41
C SER A 57 -3.61 -5.31 -13.99
N ASN A 58 -2.51 -5.06 -13.30
CA ASN A 58 -1.21 -5.56 -13.75
C ASN A 58 -0.50 -6.28 -12.60
N GLY A 59 -0.53 -7.60 -12.68
CA GLY A 59 0.14 -8.47 -11.73
C GLY A 59 1.63 -8.59 -12.03
N CYS A 60 2.45 -7.64 -11.58
CA CYS A 60 3.89 -7.84 -11.46
C CYS A 60 4.48 -7.00 -10.34
N ILE A 61 5.26 -7.65 -9.51
CA ILE A 61 5.83 -7.21 -8.25
C ILE A 61 6.89 -6.13 -8.46
N CYS A 62 6.85 -5.11 -7.63
CA CYS A 62 7.89 -4.13 -7.26
C CYS A 62 8.32 -3.04 -8.25
N CYS A 63 8.76 -3.32 -9.46
CA CYS A 63 9.23 -2.28 -10.38
C CYS A 63 8.12 -1.71 -11.28
N THR A 64 7.13 -2.52 -11.61
CA THR A 64 6.01 -2.18 -12.51
C THR A 64 4.97 -1.29 -11.82
N ILE A 65 4.79 -1.42 -10.50
CA ILE A 65 3.77 -0.69 -9.72
C ILE A 65 3.93 0.83 -9.85
N ARG A 66 5.17 1.32 -9.84
CA ARG A 66 5.44 2.77 -9.90
C ARG A 66 5.14 3.34 -11.28
N GLU A 67 5.53 2.66 -12.34
CA GLU A 67 5.27 3.09 -13.71
C GLU A 67 3.79 3.02 -14.07
N ASP A 68 3.11 1.96 -13.65
CA ASP A 68 1.67 1.77 -13.87
C ASP A 68 0.86 2.82 -13.09
N LEU A 69 1.23 3.11 -11.83
CA LEU A 69 0.60 4.16 -11.03
C LEU A 69 0.82 5.54 -11.67
N ARG A 70 2.04 5.82 -12.12
CA ARG A 70 2.38 7.06 -12.83
C ARG A 70 1.51 7.23 -14.07
N ALA A 71 1.45 6.22 -14.93
CA ALA A 71 0.63 6.24 -16.15
C ALA A 71 -0.86 6.43 -15.84
N THR A 72 -1.36 5.77 -14.80
CA THR A 72 -2.76 5.90 -14.35
C THR A 72 -3.05 7.32 -13.85
N LEU A 73 -2.20 7.89 -13.01
CA LEU A 73 -2.36 9.26 -12.51
C LEU A 73 -2.32 10.29 -13.66
N GLN A 74 -1.41 10.13 -14.61
CA GLN A 74 -1.34 10.98 -15.81
C GLN A 74 -2.60 10.87 -16.68
N ASP A 75 -3.11 9.66 -16.92
CA ASP A 75 -4.37 9.44 -17.67
C ASP A 75 -5.56 10.08 -16.95
N LEU A 76 -5.68 9.90 -15.64
CA LEU A 76 -6.70 10.55 -14.82
C LEU A 76 -6.64 12.07 -14.89
N ALA A 77 -5.45 12.66 -14.77
CA ALA A 77 -5.25 14.10 -14.89
C ALA A 77 -5.66 14.61 -16.28
N GLN A 78 -5.31 13.85 -17.35
CA GLN A 78 -5.68 14.19 -18.71
C GLN A 78 -7.18 14.12 -18.94
N LYS A 79 -7.85 13.05 -18.50
CA LYS A 79 -9.31 12.88 -18.60
C LYS A 79 -10.06 13.96 -17.82
N LYS A 80 -9.55 14.33 -16.63
CA LYS A 80 -10.10 15.45 -15.85
C LYS A 80 -9.97 16.78 -16.60
N ARG A 81 -8.80 17.08 -17.18
CA ARG A 81 -8.58 18.30 -17.98
C ARG A 81 -9.49 18.37 -19.21
N LYS A 82 -9.79 17.22 -19.83
CA LYS A 82 -10.74 17.13 -20.97
C LYS A 82 -12.22 17.20 -20.54
N GLY A 83 -12.53 17.15 -19.25
CA GLY A 83 -13.89 17.08 -18.75
C GLY A 83 -14.57 15.73 -18.93
N GLU A 84 -13.80 14.70 -19.24
CA GLU A 84 -14.30 13.31 -19.40
C GLU A 84 -14.54 12.67 -18.03
N LEU A 85 -13.76 13.06 -17.02
CA LEU A 85 -13.88 12.63 -15.62
C LEU A 85 -14.01 13.83 -14.71
N ASP A 86 -14.84 13.68 -13.68
CA ASP A 86 -15.04 14.72 -12.67
C ASP A 86 -14.82 14.14 -11.27
N PHE A 87 -13.65 14.39 -10.71
CA PHE A 87 -13.28 14.00 -9.34
C PHE A 87 -12.50 15.14 -8.65
N GLU A 88 -12.58 15.16 -7.34
CA GLU A 88 -11.89 16.14 -6.49
C GLU A 88 -10.72 15.50 -5.74
N ARG A 89 -10.82 14.19 -5.50
CA ARG A 89 -9.85 13.41 -4.74
C ARG A 89 -9.46 12.13 -5.44
N VAL A 90 -8.27 11.66 -5.12
CA VAL A 90 -7.80 10.33 -5.47
C VAL A 90 -7.43 9.60 -4.20
N VAL A 91 -7.95 8.40 -4.01
CA VAL A 91 -7.53 7.46 -2.97
C VAL A 91 -6.81 6.30 -3.62
N ILE A 92 -5.62 5.99 -3.14
CA ILE A 92 -4.80 4.89 -3.63
C ILE A 92 -4.74 3.84 -2.54
N GLU A 93 -5.40 2.71 -2.73
CA GLU A 93 -5.26 1.54 -1.84
C GLU A 93 -4.07 0.70 -2.32
N THR A 94 -3.07 0.54 -1.46
CA THR A 94 -1.91 -0.30 -1.77
C THR A 94 -2.17 -1.75 -1.36
N THR A 95 -1.44 -2.69 -1.97
CA THR A 95 -1.43 -4.07 -1.49
C THR A 95 -0.93 -4.14 -0.04
N GLY A 96 -1.30 -5.20 0.67
CA GLY A 96 -0.88 -5.40 2.06
C GLY A 96 0.62 -5.61 2.24
N LEU A 97 1.35 -5.91 1.18
CA LEU A 97 2.81 -6.11 1.18
C LEU A 97 3.57 -4.92 0.58
N ALA A 98 2.88 -3.86 0.15
CA ALA A 98 3.55 -2.72 -0.46
C ALA A 98 4.27 -1.84 0.57
N ASP A 99 5.47 -1.40 0.20
CA ASP A 99 6.11 -0.24 0.81
C ASP A 99 5.42 1.04 0.29
N PRO A 100 4.88 1.89 1.15
CA PRO A 100 4.26 3.13 0.70
C PRO A 100 5.25 4.19 0.19
N GLY A 101 6.54 4.04 0.47
CA GLY A 101 7.58 4.98 0.06
C GLY A 101 7.60 5.21 -1.45
N PRO A 102 7.80 4.19 -2.30
CA PRO A 102 7.79 4.32 -3.76
C PRO A 102 6.48 4.90 -4.32
N VAL A 103 5.33 4.56 -3.70
CA VAL A 103 4.02 5.12 -4.08
C VAL A 103 3.97 6.62 -3.81
N ALA A 104 4.45 7.05 -2.64
CA ALA A 104 4.52 8.47 -2.28
C ALA A 104 5.52 9.25 -3.14
N GLN A 105 6.68 8.65 -3.48
CA GLN A 105 7.69 9.27 -4.36
C GLN A 105 7.12 9.69 -5.71
N THR A 106 6.16 8.94 -6.27
CA THR A 106 5.54 9.24 -7.56
C THR A 106 4.97 10.66 -7.63
N PHE A 107 4.54 11.21 -6.49
CA PHE A 107 4.00 12.57 -6.38
C PHE A 107 5.06 13.68 -6.40
N PHE A 108 6.35 13.34 -6.31
CA PHE A 108 7.45 14.31 -6.23
C PHE A 108 8.46 14.16 -7.36
N MET A 109 8.53 12.97 -7.97
CA MET A 109 9.53 12.64 -8.99
C MET A 109 9.03 12.87 -10.42
N ASP A 110 7.74 13.15 -10.61
CA ASP A 110 7.12 13.41 -11.90
C ASP A 110 6.47 14.79 -11.90
N ASP A 111 6.96 15.68 -12.76
CA ASP A 111 6.52 17.07 -12.82
C ASP A 111 5.03 17.19 -13.17
N GLU A 112 4.51 16.36 -14.09
CA GLU A 112 3.09 16.39 -14.49
C GLU A 112 2.18 15.96 -13.35
N ILE A 113 2.60 14.98 -12.56
CA ILE A 113 1.88 14.51 -11.37
C ILE A 113 1.95 15.56 -10.26
N ALA A 114 3.14 16.12 -10.00
CA ALA A 114 3.34 17.16 -8.99
C ALA A 114 2.51 18.43 -9.28
N GLU A 115 2.32 18.79 -10.56
CA GLU A 115 1.45 19.89 -10.96
C GLU A 115 -0.05 19.58 -10.81
N SER A 116 -0.44 18.32 -10.95
CA SER A 116 -1.85 17.89 -10.99
C SER A 116 -2.40 17.43 -9.64
N TYR A 117 -1.53 16.94 -8.76
CA TYR A 117 -1.91 16.32 -7.50
C TYR A 117 -1.11 16.86 -6.31
N LEU A 118 -1.81 16.99 -5.19
CA LEU A 118 -1.20 17.21 -3.88
C LEU A 118 -1.36 15.92 -3.06
N LEU A 119 -0.25 15.37 -2.56
CA LEU A 119 -0.31 14.28 -1.59
C LEU A 119 -0.71 14.83 -0.22
N ASP A 120 -1.90 14.45 0.24
CA ASP A 120 -2.47 14.92 1.50
C ASP A 120 -1.91 14.17 2.69
N SER A 121 -1.93 12.83 2.61
CA SER A 121 -1.52 11.97 3.71
C SER A 121 -1.34 10.51 3.30
N ILE A 122 -0.59 9.78 4.14
CA ILE A 122 -0.47 8.34 4.14
C ILE A 122 -1.19 7.79 5.37
N LEU A 123 -2.28 7.05 5.14
CA LEU A 123 -3.09 6.41 6.18
C LEU A 123 -2.69 4.96 6.30
N THR A 124 -2.30 4.54 7.49
CA THR A 124 -1.90 3.14 7.75
C THR A 124 -2.90 2.46 8.66
N LEU A 125 -3.37 1.27 8.26
CA LEU A 125 -4.16 0.40 9.12
C LEU A 125 -3.28 -0.65 9.79
N ALA A 126 -3.38 -0.74 11.12
CA ALA A 126 -2.74 -1.77 11.95
C ALA A 126 -3.83 -2.67 12.56
N ASP A 127 -3.75 -3.98 12.32
CA ASP A 127 -4.65 -4.98 12.91
C ASP A 127 -4.23 -5.24 14.35
N ALA A 128 -5.06 -4.87 15.33
CA ALA A 128 -4.73 -5.01 16.75
C ALA A 128 -4.34 -6.45 17.13
N LYS A 129 -4.97 -7.45 16.51
CA LYS A 129 -4.73 -8.86 16.83
C LYS A 129 -3.40 -9.38 16.30
N HIS A 130 -2.98 -8.91 15.12
CA HIS A 130 -1.82 -9.48 14.42
C HIS A 130 -0.63 -8.52 14.29
N ALA A 131 -0.82 -7.21 14.53
CA ALA A 131 0.21 -6.22 14.28
C ALA A 131 1.50 -6.45 15.06
N GLN A 132 1.44 -6.95 16.30
CA GLN A 132 2.65 -7.23 17.07
C GLN A 132 3.58 -8.20 16.36
N GLN A 133 3.04 -9.33 15.90
CA GLN A 133 3.78 -10.33 15.14
C GLN A 133 4.23 -9.79 13.78
N GLN A 134 3.33 -9.11 13.05
CA GLN A 134 3.66 -8.53 11.74
C GLN A 134 4.82 -7.52 11.84
N LEU A 135 4.84 -6.71 12.88
CA LEU A 135 5.93 -5.76 13.14
C LEU A 135 7.25 -6.43 13.54
N ASP A 136 7.20 -7.64 14.11
CA ASP A 136 8.42 -8.41 14.41
C ASP A 136 8.98 -9.06 13.14
N ASP A 137 8.11 -9.68 12.34
CA ASP A 137 8.48 -10.57 11.25
C ASP A 137 8.64 -9.86 9.89
N ARG A 138 7.95 -8.70 9.68
CA ARG A 138 7.81 -8.09 8.34
C ARG A 138 8.35 -6.66 8.28
N GLN A 139 9.28 -6.45 7.36
CA GLN A 139 9.83 -5.11 7.12
C GLN A 139 8.79 -4.17 6.53
N GLU A 140 7.92 -4.67 5.65
CA GLU A 140 6.84 -3.92 5.02
C GLU A 140 5.90 -3.32 6.07
N ALA A 141 5.50 -4.12 7.08
CA ALA A 141 4.67 -3.64 8.18
C ALA A 141 5.34 -2.49 8.95
N ARG A 142 6.65 -2.59 9.19
CA ARG A 142 7.43 -1.52 9.83
C ARG A 142 7.53 -0.28 8.97
N ARG A 143 7.75 -0.44 7.65
CA ARG A 143 7.79 0.67 6.69
C ARG A 143 6.42 1.37 6.61
N GLN A 144 5.33 0.62 6.53
CA GLN A 144 3.97 1.16 6.52
C GLN A 144 3.68 2.01 7.75
N VAL A 145 4.07 1.55 8.95
CA VAL A 145 3.93 2.33 10.19
C VAL A 145 4.86 3.55 10.20
N GLY A 146 6.11 3.39 9.77
CA GLY A 146 7.09 4.48 9.72
C GLY A 146 6.64 5.63 8.80
N PHE A 147 6.10 5.31 7.64
CA PHE A 147 5.63 6.29 6.66
C PHE A 147 4.23 6.86 6.96
N ALA A 148 3.50 6.35 7.95
CA ALA A 148 2.17 6.82 8.29
C ALA A 148 2.15 8.31 8.70
N ASP A 149 1.14 9.04 8.23
CA ASP A 149 0.76 10.36 8.75
C ASP A 149 -0.39 10.25 9.74
N GLN A 150 -1.19 9.16 9.62
CA GLN A 150 -2.24 8.78 10.55
C GLN A 150 -2.26 7.24 10.64
N ILE A 151 -2.41 6.69 11.85
CA ILE A 151 -2.55 5.26 12.09
C ILE A 151 -3.95 4.96 12.60
N PHE A 152 -4.67 4.07 11.92
CA PHE A 152 -5.91 3.50 12.39
C PHE A 152 -5.67 2.09 12.91
N ILE A 153 -6.12 1.81 14.12
CA ILE A 153 -6.03 0.49 14.73
C ILE A 153 -7.37 -0.21 14.57
N SER A 154 -7.40 -1.21 13.72
CA SER A 154 -8.58 -2.04 13.46
C SER A 154 -8.65 -3.23 14.42
N LYS A 155 -9.82 -3.87 14.51
CA LYS A 155 -10.05 -5.11 15.27
C LYS A 155 -9.63 -5.03 16.75
N ALA A 156 -9.73 -3.85 17.34
CA ALA A 156 -9.41 -3.62 18.75
C ALA A 156 -10.34 -4.41 19.70
N ASP A 157 -11.52 -4.80 19.23
CA ASP A 157 -12.47 -5.67 19.92
C ASP A 157 -12.01 -7.13 20.07
N LEU A 158 -11.00 -7.55 19.30
CA LEU A 158 -10.44 -8.91 19.33
C LEU A 158 -9.25 -9.08 20.28
N VAL A 159 -8.87 -8.03 21.00
CA VAL A 159 -7.71 -8.03 21.90
C VAL A 159 -8.07 -7.50 23.29
N SER A 160 -7.26 -7.82 24.31
CA SER A 160 -7.46 -7.24 25.63
C SER A 160 -7.08 -5.75 25.66
N PRO A 161 -7.63 -4.94 26.57
CA PRO A 161 -7.21 -3.55 26.72
C PRO A 161 -5.70 -3.40 26.96
N ALA A 162 -5.07 -4.34 27.66
CA ALA A 162 -3.62 -4.31 27.92
C ALA A 162 -2.81 -4.55 26.65
N ASP A 163 -3.25 -5.48 25.78
CA ASP A 163 -2.61 -5.75 24.50
C ASP A 163 -2.75 -4.56 23.54
N LEU A 164 -3.93 -3.93 23.54
CA LEU A 164 -4.18 -2.72 22.76
C LEU A 164 -3.26 -1.58 23.21
N ASP A 165 -3.15 -1.35 24.50
CA ASP A 165 -2.26 -0.32 25.07
C ASP A 165 -0.79 -0.59 24.71
N ALA A 166 -0.35 -1.84 24.83
CA ALA A 166 0.99 -2.26 24.45
C ALA A 166 1.27 -2.01 22.95
N LEU A 167 0.31 -2.31 22.08
CA LEU A 167 0.43 -2.02 20.65
C LEU A 167 0.50 -0.52 20.40
N GLN A 168 -0.39 0.27 21.01
CA GLN A 168 -0.39 1.73 20.85
C GLN A 168 0.92 2.34 21.29
N HIS A 169 1.47 1.87 22.41
CA HIS A 169 2.78 2.32 22.89
C HIS A 169 3.90 1.98 21.90
N ARG A 170 3.91 0.79 21.34
CA ARG A 170 4.87 0.36 20.32
C ARG A 170 4.78 1.21 19.05
N LEU A 171 3.58 1.39 18.50
CA LEU A 171 3.36 2.20 17.33
C LEU A 171 3.79 3.66 17.55
N LYS A 172 3.52 4.20 18.75
CA LYS A 172 3.97 5.54 19.13
C LYS A 172 5.47 5.68 19.23
N HIS A 173 6.15 4.61 19.66
CA HIS A 173 7.61 4.59 19.70
C HIS A 173 8.21 4.52 18.29
N MET A 174 7.60 3.75 17.37
CA MET A 174 8.05 3.61 15.99
C MET A 174 7.79 4.88 15.18
N ASN A 175 6.63 5.50 15.34
CA ASN A 175 6.25 6.73 14.67
C ASN A 175 5.60 7.72 15.65
N PRO A 176 6.40 8.54 16.33
CA PRO A 176 5.90 9.50 17.33
C PRO A 176 5.08 10.64 16.70
N ARG A 177 5.19 10.87 15.38
CA ARG A 177 4.50 11.95 14.69
C ARG A 177 3.07 11.58 14.31
N ALA A 178 2.82 10.31 13.94
CA ALA A 178 1.50 9.88 13.52
C ALA A 178 0.51 9.78 14.70
N PRO A 179 -0.62 10.49 14.67
CA PRO A 179 -1.73 10.24 15.57
C PRO A 179 -2.26 8.82 15.40
N GLN A 180 -2.81 8.25 16.48
CA GLN A 180 -3.38 6.92 16.48
C GLN A 180 -4.85 6.98 16.85
N LYS A 181 -5.69 6.23 16.15
CA LYS A 181 -7.12 6.10 16.44
C LYS A 181 -7.59 4.68 16.26
N VAL A 182 -8.52 4.26 17.08
CA VAL A 182 -9.20 2.97 16.91
C VAL A 182 -10.30 3.15 15.85
N ALA A 183 -10.29 2.28 14.85
CA ALA A 183 -11.28 2.24 13.77
C ALA A 183 -12.09 0.95 13.91
N HIS A 184 -13.26 1.04 14.52
CA HIS A 184 -14.16 -0.11 14.66
C HIS A 184 -14.92 -0.34 13.35
N PHE A 185 -14.69 -1.46 12.65
CA PHE A 185 -15.27 -1.78 11.34
C PHE A 185 -15.15 -0.62 10.31
N GLY A 186 -14.04 0.11 10.35
CA GLY A 186 -13.82 1.27 9.47
C GLY A 186 -14.62 2.52 9.84
N GLU A 187 -15.27 2.55 11.01
CA GLU A 187 -15.98 3.73 11.52
C GLU A 187 -14.98 4.79 11.98
N VAL A 188 -14.75 5.76 11.12
CA VAL A 188 -13.91 6.94 11.37
C VAL A 188 -14.62 8.16 10.82
N ALA A 189 -14.39 9.32 11.40
CA ALA A 189 -14.92 10.55 10.81
C ALA A 189 -14.19 10.88 9.50
N LEU A 190 -14.90 11.33 8.46
CA LEU A 190 -14.27 11.68 7.17
C LEU A 190 -13.17 12.73 7.31
N ALA A 191 -13.31 13.68 8.25
CA ALA A 191 -12.26 14.65 8.56
C ALA A 191 -10.98 14.03 9.15
N GLU A 192 -11.01 12.74 9.50
CA GLU A 192 -9.84 12.00 9.98
C GLU A 192 -9.18 11.19 8.86
N VAL A 193 -9.81 11.15 7.69
CA VAL A 193 -9.34 10.46 6.49
C VAL A 193 -8.86 11.45 5.43
N PHE A 194 -9.55 12.58 5.29
CA PHE A 194 -9.29 13.57 4.26
C PHE A 194 -8.91 14.93 4.83
N ASP A 195 -8.20 15.72 4.03
CA ASP A 195 -7.75 17.08 4.36
C ASP A 195 -6.87 17.15 5.62
N LEU A 196 -6.15 16.07 5.90
CA LEU A 196 -5.25 16.00 7.04
C LEU A 196 -4.06 16.93 6.87
N ARG A 197 -3.64 17.17 5.62
CA ARG A 197 -2.40 17.90 5.28
C ARG A 197 -1.23 17.37 6.10
N GLY A 198 -1.26 16.06 6.33
CA GLY A 198 -0.35 15.36 7.25
C GLY A 198 0.99 15.06 6.61
N PHE A 199 1.05 15.00 5.28
CA PHE A 199 2.27 14.65 4.58
C PHE A 199 3.36 15.71 4.79
N ASN A 200 4.51 15.27 5.30
CA ASN A 200 5.66 16.12 5.53
C ASN A 200 6.91 15.48 4.90
N LEU A 201 7.36 16.03 3.79
CA LEU A 201 8.50 15.52 3.03
C LEU A 201 9.77 15.43 3.89
N ASN A 202 10.06 16.44 4.70
CA ASN A 202 11.25 16.44 5.55
C ASN A 202 11.19 15.29 6.57
N ALA A 203 10.00 14.98 7.10
CA ALA A 203 9.81 13.84 7.98
C ALA A 203 10.05 12.50 7.28
N LYS A 204 9.74 12.40 5.99
CA LYS A 204 10.00 11.18 5.20
C LYS A 204 11.49 11.05 4.88
N LEU A 205 12.19 12.14 4.61
CA LEU A 205 13.66 12.16 4.44
C LEU A 205 14.41 11.81 5.72
N ASP A 206 13.86 12.11 6.92
CA ASP A 206 14.42 11.64 8.18
C ASP A 206 14.34 10.10 8.34
N ILE A 207 13.30 9.48 7.76
CA ILE A 207 13.06 8.03 7.79
C ILE A 207 13.88 7.34 6.69
N ASP A 208 13.90 7.92 5.52
CA ASP A 208 14.57 7.41 4.33
C ASP A 208 15.29 8.58 3.63
N PRO A 209 16.60 8.77 3.88
CA PRO A 209 17.37 9.86 3.27
C PRO A 209 17.40 9.80 1.75
N ASP A 210 17.29 8.61 1.18
CA ASP A 210 17.30 8.36 -0.25
C ASP A 210 15.89 8.44 -0.88
N PHE A 211 14.89 8.88 -0.12
CA PHE A 211 13.49 8.94 -0.55
C PHE A 211 13.27 9.69 -1.88
N LEU A 212 14.09 10.66 -2.23
CA LEU A 212 14.01 11.39 -3.50
C LEU A 212 15.11 11.01 -4.51
N SER A 213 15.96 10.01 -4.21
CA SER A 213 16.95 9.55 -5.16
C SER A 213 16.30 8.66 -6.24
N GLU A 214 16.74 8.81 -7.48
CA GLU A 214 16.38 7.88 -8.54
C GLU A 214 17.09 6.55 -8.28
N ASP A 215 16.36 5.44 -8.41
CA ASP A 215 16.98 4.12 -8.40
C ASP A 215 17.82 3.95 -9.68
N GLU A 216 19.14 4.17 -9.60
CA GLU A 216 20.09 3.97 -10.73
C GLU A 216 20.23 2.50 -11.15
N HIS A 217 19.33 1.61 -10.77
CA HIS A 217 19.42 0.17 -11.02
C HIS A 217 18.66 -0.33 -12.26
N HIS A 218 18.59 0.48 -13.33
CA HIS A 218 18.26 -0.04 -14.66
C HIS A 218 19.50 -0.02 -15.59
N ALA A 219 20.58 -0.66 -15.17
CA ALA A 219 21.62 -1.04 -16.11
C ALA A 219 21.09 -2.21 -16.93
N HIS A 220 20.77 -1.95 -18.18
CA HIS A 220 20.53 -2.96 -19.22
C HIS A 220 21.68 -3.95 -19.25
N HIS A 221 21.43 -5.19 -18.87
CA HIS A 221 22.27 -6.29 -19.28
C HIS A 221 21.84 -6.70 -20.69
N ASP A 222 22.43 -6.05 -21.68
CA ASP A 222 22.55 -6.61 -23.03
C ASP A 222 23.42 -7.87 -22.91
N HIS A 223 22.80 -9.02 -23.04
CA HIS A 223 23.51 -10.29 -23.22
C HIS A 223 23.97 -10.40 -24.67
N ASP A 224 25.13 -9.85 -24.96
CA ASP A 224 25.91 -10.31 -26.08
C ASP A 224 26.57 -11.64 -25.71
N LEU A 225 26.11 -12.69 -26.41
CA LEU A 225 26.71 -14.00 -26.38
C LEU A 225 28.03 -13.94 -27.16
N ASP A 226 29.17 -13.95 -26.48
CA ASP A 226 30.41 -14.34 -27.10
C ASP A 226 31.12 -15.38 -26.21
N HIS A 227 31.51 -16.50 -26.86
CA HIS A 227 32.22 -17.61 -26.30
C HIS A 227 33.73 -17.34 -26.27
N GLY A 228 34.33 -17.45 -25.09
CA GLY A 228 35.80 -17.37 -24.97
C GLY A 228 36.32 -17.95 -23.65
N GLU A 229 37.17 -18.92 -23.77
CA GLU A 229 37.76 -19.85 -22.82
C GLU A 229 38.53 -19.24 -21.63
N HIS A 230 38.48 -19.96 -20.51
CA HIS A 230 39.48 -20.13 -19.42
C HIS A 230 40.28 -18.92 -18.91
N CYS A 231 40.13 -18.63 -17.60
CA CYS A 231 41.26 -18.47 -16.67
C CYS A 231 40.81 -18.52 -15.21
N ASP A 232 41.40 -19.44 -14.44
CA ASP A 232 41.40 -19.48 -12.96
C ASP A 232 42.09 -18.28 -12.36
N HIS A 233 41.48 -17.64 -11.34
CA HIS A 233 42.18 -17.08 -10.18
C HIS A 233 41.22 -16.73 -9.02
N PRO A 234 41.57 -17.08 -7.78
CA PRO A 234 40.77 -16.75 -6.59
C PRO A 234 41.21 -15.39 -6.00
N SER A 235 40.35 -14.47 -5.83
CA SER A 235 40.58 -13.34 -4.94
C SER A 235 39.32 -12.91 -4.20
N HIS A 236 39.41 -12.96 -2.90
CA HIS A 236 38.47 -12.46 -1.90
C HIS A 236 38.23 -10.95 -2.09
N HIS A 237 36.98 -10.56 -2.25
CA HIS A 237 36.53 -9.23 -1.84
C HIS A 237 35.15 -9.34 -1.16
N GLN A 238 35.16 -9.06 0.14
CA GLN A 238 33.99 -8.73 0.92
C GLN A 238 33.44 -7.39 0.41
N GLY A 239 32.32 -7.42 -0.26
CA GLY A 239 31.49 -6.25 -0.55
C GLY A 239 30.10 -6.56 -0.05
N GLY A 240 29.65 -5.91 1.02
CA GLY A 240 28.30 -6.05 1.57
C GLY A 240 27.30 -5.43 0.61
N GLY A 241 26.76 -6.20 -0.30
CA GLY A 241 25.59 -5.84 -1.08
C GLY A 241 24.36 -6.05 -0.21
N HIS A 242 23.61 -4.99 0.05
CA HIS A 242 22.26 -5.11 0.61
C HIS A 242 21.38 -5.78 -0.44
N HIS A 243 21.25 -7.10 -0.37
CA HIS A 243 20.22 -7.82 -1.09
C HIS A 243 18.88 -7.46 -0.45
N HIS A 244 18.04 -6.71 -1.16
CA HIS A 244 16.63 -6.65 -0.88
C HIS A 244 16.08 -8.07 -1.12
N HIS A 245 15.96 -8.87 -0.07
CA HIS A 245 15.20 -10.10 -0.10
C HIS A 245 13.73 -9.69 -0.22
N HIS A 246 13.21 -9.76 -1.45
CA HIS A 246 11.78 -9.83 -1.64
C HIS A 246 11.32 -11.15 -1.01
N ASP A 247 10.35 -11.05 -0.14
CA ASP A 247 9.80 -12.19 0.58
C ASP A 247 8.97 -13.02 -0.43
N ASP A 248 9.64 -13.93 -1.15
CA ASP A 248 9.02 -14.88 -2.09
C ASP A 248 8.09 -15.90 -1.38
N ASP A 249 7.94 -15.75 -0.05
CA ASP A 249 7.17 -16.67 0.79
C ASP A 249 5.65 -16.45 0.73
N VAL A 250 5.18 -15.32 0.18
CA VAL A 250 3.75 -15.04 0.06
C VAL A 250 3.28 -15.27 -1.37
N LYS A 251 2.44 -16.29 -1.55
CA LYS A 251 1.79 -16.61 -2.83
C LYS A 251 0.29 -16.49 -2.69
N SER A 252 -0.36 -15.87 -3.66
CA SER A 252 -1.81 -15.87 -3.75
C SER A 252 -2.26 -16.99 -4.69
N PHE A 253 -3.38 -17.63 -4.36
CA PHE A 253 -4.07 -18.54 -5.27
C PHE A 253 -5.57 -18.41 -5.09
N VAL A 254 -6.32 -18.67 -6.16
CA VAL A 254 -7.77 -18.66 -6.15
C VAL A 254 -8.27 -20.10 -6.37
N PHE A 255 -9.13 -20.56 -5.48
CA PHE A 255 -9.81 -21.83 -5.63
C PHE A 255 -11.31 -21.62 -5.77
N ARG A 256 -11.91 -22.06 -6.88
CA ARG A 256 -13.35 -21.98 -7.13
C ARG A 256 -13.97 -23.37 -7.10
N SER A 257 -15.14 -23.48 -6.48
CA SER A 257 -15.90 -24.71 -6.42
C SER A 257 -17.40 -24.43 -6.56
N ASP A 258 -18.07 -25.22 -7.41
CA ASP A 258 -19.53 -25.21 -7.54
C ASP A 258 -20.21 -25.88 -6.34
N ARG A 259 -19.46 -26.46 -5.42
CA ARG A 259 -19.96 -27.08 -4.21
C ARG A 259 -19.61 -26.22 -2.99
N ALA A 260 -20.56 -26.07 -2.07
CA ALA A 260 -20.30 -25.43 -0.79
C ALA A 260 -19.15 -26.11 -0.05
N PHE A 261 -18.28 -25.32 0.57
CA PHE A 261 -17.23 -25.84 1.44
C PHE A 261 -17.83 -26.32 2.76
N ASP A 262 -17.25 -27.38 3.30
CA ASP A 262 -17.50 -27.77 4.70
C ASP A 262 -16.76 -26.77 5.60
N PRO A 263 -17.46 -26.00 6.46
CA PRO A 263 -16.82 -24.95 7.25
C PRO A 263 -15.71 -25.47 8.17
N ALA A 264 -15.91 -26.64 8.80
CA ALA A 264 -14.91 -27.21 9.70
C ALA A 264 -13.64 -27.64 8.97
N ARG A 265 -13.78 -28.23 7.77
CA ARG A 265 -12.62 -28.59 6.94
C ARG A 265 -11.91 -27.40 6.34
N LEU A 266 -12.64 -26.33 6.04
CA LEU A 266 -12.04 -25.10 5.57
C LEU A 266 -11.25 -24.42 6.69
N GLU A 267 -11.80 -24.40 7.90
CA GLU A 267 -11.12 -23.88 9.10
C GLU A 267 -9.84 -24.67 9.41
N ASP A 268 -9.90 -26.01 9.37
CA ASP A 268 -8.73 -26.87 9.53
C ASP A 268 -7.66 -26.67 8.45
N PHE A 269 -8.04 -26.25 7.24
CA PHE A 269 -7.12 -26.00 6.14
C PHE A 269 -6.46 -24.62 6.25
N LEU A 270 -7.16 -23.63 6.77
CA LEU A 270 -6.67 -22.25 6.92
C LEU A 270 -5.80 -22.06 8.17
N GLY A 271 -5.83 -23.01 9.13
CA GLY A 271 -5.00 -23.02 10.34
C GLY A 271 -5.71 -22.31 11.50
#